data_96f564baf8876adf4867cc07971f51f6
#
_entry.id   96f564baf8876adf4867cc07971f51f6
#
_cell.length_a   1.000
_cell.length_b   1.000
_cell.length_c   1.000
_cell.angle_alpha   90.00
_cell.angle_beta   90.00
_cell.angle_gamma   90.00
#
_symmetry.space_group_name_H-M   'P 1'
#
loop_
_entity.id
_entity.type
_entity.pdbx_description
1 polymer ?
#
loop_
_entity_poly.entity_id
_entity_poly.type
_entity_poly.pdbx_seq_one_letter_code
_entity_poly.pdbx_strand_id
1 'polypeptide(L)'
;MSASILEDVAVVPQKAVLVQGTIRDNILYGTDDILPDDELFCILNSLGLIKEDCGEHFLAFLDRDINPLGSGLSGGEIQRLCIARALARKKKIIVLDEPTASIGEELAIKIITYIRQHCPTVIITTHNPRILELADHFFDGMSKSCVIAGEGRDQ
;
A
#
# COMPACT_ATOMS: atom_id res chain seq x y z
N MET A 1 -27.28 -14.40 -1.69
CA MET A 1 -26.92 -13.15 -0.98
C MET A 1 -25.77 -12.52 -1.77
N SER A 2 -26.01 -11.38 -2.36
CA SER A 2 -25.00 -10.63 -3.12
C SER A 2 -24.05 -10.00 -2.09
N ALA A 3 -22.86 -10.56 -1.91
CA ALA A 3 -21.78 -9.89 -1.18
C ALA A 3 -21.52 -8.55 -1.90
N SER A 4 -21.52 -7.46 -1.15
CA SER A 4 -21.22 -6.16 -1.71
C SER A 4 -19.78 -6.16 -2.20
N ILE A 5 -19.54 -5.79 -3.47
CA ILE A 5 -18.16 -5.63 -4.01
C ILE A 5 -17.30 -4.77 -3.08
N LEU A 6 -17.90 -3.81 -2.37
CA LEU A 6 -17.20 -2.93 -1.44
C LEU A 6 -16.55 -3.67 -0.24
N GLU A 7 -17.06 -4.85 0.12
CA GLU A 7 -16.47 -5.66 1.19
C GLU A 7 -15.14 -6.30 0.76
N ASP A 8 -14.93 -6.49 -0.54
CA ASP A 8 -13.73 -7.09 -1.13
C ASP A 8 -12.68 -6.05 -1.56
N VAL A 9 -12.91 -4.76 -1.33
CA VAL A 9 -12.03 -3.67 -1.79
C VAL A 9 -11.39 -2.93 -0.62
N ALA A 10 -10.08 -2.72 -0.69
CA ALA A 10 -9.35 -1.76 0.14
C ALA A 10 -8.87 -0.60 -0.74
N VAL A 11 -9.00 0.62 -0.23
CA VAL A 11 -8.61 1.83 -0.96
C VAL A 11 -7.54 2.58 -0.18
N VAL A 12 -6.47 2.97 -0.87
CA VAL A 12 -5.44 3.89 -0.38
C VAL A 12 -5.53 5.18 -1.19
N PRO A 13 -6.10 6.25 -0.61
CA PRO A 13 -6.24 7.52 -1.32
C PRO A 13 -4.90 8.24 -1.43
N GLN A 14 -4.78 9.16 -2.39
CA GLN A 14 -3.62 10.02 -2.57
C GLN A 14 -3.28 10.80 -1.31
N LYS A 15 -4.29 11.34 -0.63
CA LYS A 15 -4.12 12.00 0.67
C LYS A 15 -4.30 10.98 1.79
N ALA A 16 -3.19 10.45 2.26
CA ALA A 16 -3.17 9.48 3.36
C ALA A 16 -3.67 10.09 4.67
N VAL A 17 -4.48 9.34 5.43
CA VAL A 17 -5.07 9.77 6.70
C VAL A 17 -4.80 8.72 7.77
N LEU A 18 -4.30 9.21 8.91
CA LEU A 18 -4.11 8.41 10.11
C LEU A 18 -5.21 8.71 11.15
N VAL A 19 -5.41 7.78 12.07
CA VAL A 19 -6.30 7.94 13.22
C VAL A 19 -5.47 8.11 14.50
N GLN A 20 -6.07 8.69 15.53
CA GLN A 20 -5.46 8.74 16.86
C GLN A 20 -5.25 7.33 17.41
N GLY A 21 -4.06 7.02 17.89
CA GLY A 21 -3.69 5.72 18.46
C GLY A 21 -2.27 5.34 18.12
N THR A 22 -1.92 4.09 18.31
CA THR A 22 -0.59 3.56 17.99
C THR A 22 -0.42 3.30 16.47
N ILE A 23 0.80 3.02 16.05
CA ILE A 23 1.06 2.54 14.68
C ILE A 23 0.29 1.23 14.46
N ARG A 24 0.30 0.31 15.41
CA ARG A 24 -0.47 -0.94 15.39
C ARG A 24 -1.97 -0.67 15.16
N ASP A 25 -2.57 0.23 15.94
CA ASP A 25 -3.99 0.58 15.79
C ASP A 25 -4.30 1.12 14.40
N ASN A 26 -3.38 1.90 13.85
CA ASN A 26 -3.53 2.45 12.50
C ASN A 26 -3.45 1.38 11.42
N ILE A 27 -2.56 0.40 11.53
CA ILE A 27 -2.45 -0.70 10.56
C ILE A 27 -3.68 -1.60 10.64
N LEU A 28 -4.14 -1.92 11.84
CA LEU A 28 -5.28 -2.81 12.06
C LEU A 28 -6.64 -2.09 11.99
N TYR A 29 -6.65 -0.78 11.72
CA TYR A 29 -7.89 -0.02 11.63
C TYR A 29 -8.80 -0.53 10.51
N GLY A 30 -10.00 -1.00 10.89
CA GLY A 30 -11.01 -1.52 9.96
C GLY A 30 -10.74 -2.94 9.46
N THR A 31 -9.95 -3.73 10.21
CA THR A 31 -9.90 -5.20 10.09
C THR A 31 -10.43 -5.83 11.38
N ASP A 32 -11.14 -6.94 11.23
CA ASP A 32 -11.58 -7.78 12.35
C ASP A 32 -10.56 -8.89 12.64
N ASP A 33 -9.57 -9.05 11.76
CA ASP A 33 -8.54 -10.08 11.88
C ASP A 33 -7.42 -9.62 12.82
N ILE A 34 -6.98 -10.53 13.68
CA ILE A 34 -5.76 -10.36 14.48
C ILE A 34 -4.60 -10.84 13.62
N LEU A 35 -3.78 -9.91 13.13
CA LEU A 35 -2.55 -10.26 12.42
C LEU A 35 -1.46 -10.58 13.44
N PRO A 36 -0.76 -11.73 13.27
CA PRO A 36 0.42 -12.04 14.06
C PRO A 36 1.54 -11.01 13.85
N ASP A 37 2.40 -10.84 14.85
CA ASP A 37 3.48 -9.85 14.82
C ASP A 37 4.51 -10.14 13.71
N ASP A 38 4.74 -11.39 13.37
CA ASP A 38 5.61 -11.78 12.25
C ASP A 38 5.05 -11.36 10.88
N GLU A 39 3.73 -11.44 10.70
CA GLU A 39 3.09 -10.94 9.48
C GLU A 39 3.15 -9.41 9.40
N LEU A 40 2.90 -8.70 10.51
CA LEU A 40 3.07 -7.25 10.59
C LEU A 40 4.52 -6.85 10.28
N PHE A 41 5.49 -7.60 10.81
CA PHE A 41 6.91 -7.39 10.53
C PHE A 41 7.19 -7.51 9.03
N CYS A 42 6.74 -8.58 8.38
CA CYS A 42 6.93 -8.80 6.94
C CYS A 42 6.36 -7.65 6.11
N ILE A 43 5.14 -7.20 6.42
CA ILE A 43 4.50 -6.07 5.73
C ILE A 43 5.34 -4.80 5.92
N LEU A 44 5.67 -4.43 7.15
CA LEU A 44 6.36 -3.18 7.45
C LEU A 44 7.78 -3.14 6.90
N ASN A 45 8.50 -4.26 6.93
CA ASN A 45 9.83 -4.39 6.34
C ASN A 45 9.77 -4.24 4.81
N SER A 46 8.82 -4.91 4.16
CA SER A 46 8.65 -4.82 2.70
C SER A 46 8.27 -3.42 2.23
N LEU A 47 7.60 -2.66 3.09
CA LEU A 47 7.27 -1.26 2.85
C LEU A 47 8.42 -0.30 3.24
N GLY A 48 9.54 -0.79 3.77
CA GLY A 48 10.68 0.02 4.20
C GLY A 48 10.37 0.93 5.38
N LEU A 49 9.44 0.56 6.24
CA LEU A 49 9.10 1.27 7.47
C LEU A 49 9.96 0.84 8.65
N ILE A 50 10.46 -0.39 8.61
CA ILE A 50 11.39 -0.97 9.57
C ILE A 50 12.53 -1.64 8.82
N LYS A 51 13.62 -1.99 9.53
CA LYS A 51 14.74 -2.75 9.00
C LYS A 51 14.70 -4.19 9.50
N GLU A 52 15.34 -5.10 8.77
CA GLU A 52 15.40 -6.53 9.12
C GLU A 52 16.00 -6.79 10.50
N ASP A 53 16.94 -5.95 10.92
CA ASP A 53 17.68 -6.06 12.19
C ASP A 53 17.06 -5.28 13.35
N CYS A 54 15.80 -4.81 13.22
CA CYS A 54 15.19 -3.96 14.23
C CYS A 54 14.89 -4.68 15.57
N GLY A 55 14.86 -6.04 15.60
CA GLY A 55 14.79 -6.83 16.82
C GLY A 55 13.77 -6.32 17.84
N GLU A 56 14.24 -6.04 19.07
CA GLU A 56 13.39 -5.53 20.17
C GLU A 56 12.74 -4.16 19.88
N HIS A 57 13.28 -3.37 18.95
CA HIS A 57 12.72 -2.08 18.57
C HIS A 57 11.44 -2.20 17.73
N PHE A 58 11.12 -3.39 17.20
CA PHE A 58 9.91 -3.62 16.41
C PHE A 58 8.64 -3.37 17.22
N LEU A 59 8.54 -3.94 18.43
CA LEU A 59 7.38 -3.74 19.28
C LEU A 59 7.26 -2.28 19.71
N ALA A 60 8.37 -1.65 20.09
CA ALA A 60 8.39 -0.23 20.42
C ALA A 60 7.96 0.66 19.24
N PHE A 61 8.27 0.27 18.00
CA PHE A 61 7.77 0.95 16.80
C PHE A 61 6.26 0.80 16.67
N LEU A 62 5.73 -0.42 16.81
CA LEU A 62 4.29 -0.66 16.73
C LEU A 62 3.48 0.06 17.80
N ASP A 63 4.01 0.14 19.02
CA ASP A 63 3.35 0.76 20.17
C ASP A 63 3.53 2.28 20.24
N ARG A 64 4.25 2.86 19.26
CA ARG A 64 4.44 4.31 19.18
C ARG A 64 3.13 5.01 18.88
N ASP A 65 2.75 5.95 19.77
CA ASP A 65 1.59 6.83 19.58
C ASP A 65 1.78 7.78 18.41
N ILE A 66 0.75 7.90 17.60
CA ILE A 66 0.63 8.87 16.51
C ILE A 66 -0.71 9.59 16.57
N ASN A 67 -0.71 10.84 16.17
CA ASN A 67 -1.93 11.62 16.03
C ASN A 67 -2.37 11.67 14.55
N PRO A 68 -3.59 12.16 14.27
CA PRO A 68 -4.10 12.26 12.90
C PRO A 68 -3.26 13.10 11.95
N LEU A 69 -2.42 13.99 12.48
CA LEU A 69 -1.49 14.78 11.67
C LEU A 69 -0.19 14.04 11.36
N GLY A 70 0.01 12.83 11.92
CA GLY A 70 1.20 12.01 11.70
C GLY A 70 2.46 12.61 12.31
N SER A 71 2.37 13.28 13.47
CA SER A 71 3.51 13.94 14.12
C SER A 71 4.72 13.02 14.25
N GLY A 72 5.85 13.45 13.70
CA GLY A 72 7.10 12.70 13.70
C GLY A 72 7.19 11.63 12.62
N LEU A 73 6.27 11.61 11.64
CA LEU A 73 6.33 10.79 10.42
C LEU A 73 6.44 11.70 9.19
N SER A 74 7.23 11.29 8.22
CA SER A 74 7.26 11.91 6.90
C SER A 74 5.99 11.57 6.10
N GLY A 75 5.65 12.37 5.09
CA GLY A 75 4.52 12.07 4.20
C GLY A 75 4.61 10.70 3.54
N GLY A 76 5.83 10.28 3.16
CA GLY A 76 6.06 8.95 2.60
C GLY A 76 5.87 7.82 3.62
N GLU A 77 6.18 8.02 4.90
CA GLU A 77 5.90 7.04 5.96
C GLU A 77 4.41 6.93 6.23
N ILE A 78 3.69 8.06 6.27
CA ILE A 78 2.23 8.07 6.41
C ILE A 78 1.58 7.31 5.25
N GLN A 79 2.01 7.56 4.02
CA GLN A 79 1.50 6.85 2.85
C GLN A 79 1.74 5.34 2.95
N ARG A 80 2.95 4.92 3.34
CA ARG A 80 3.29 3.50 3.51
C ARG A 80 2.51 2.84 4.65
N LEU A 81 2.21 3.55 5.74
CA LEU A 81 1.32 3.04 6.79
C LEU A 81 -0.10 2.82 6.29
N CYS A 82 -0.62 3.70 5.42
CA CYS A 82 -1.93 3.48 4.79
C CYS A 82 -1.93 2.29 3.83
N ILE A 83 -0.80 2.03 3.14
CA ILE A 83 -0.62 0.81 2.33
C ILE A 83 -0.58 -0.43 3.26
N ALA A 84 0.15 -0.38 4.38
CA ALA A 84 0.17 -1.46 5.37
C ALA A 84 -1.24 -1.80 5.88
N ARG A 85 -2.04 -0.77 6.19
CA ARG A 85 -3.45 -0.92 6.56
C ARG A 85 -4.27 -1.63 5.49
N ALA A 86 -4.08 -1.28 4.22
CA ALA A 86 -4.80 -1.91 3.12
C ALA A 86 -4.42 -3.39 2.95
N LEU A 87 -3.14 -3.73 3.09
CA LEU A 87 -2.63 -5.10 3.05
C LEU A 87 -3.15 -5.93 4.24
N ALA A 88 -3.16 -5.35 5.45
CA ALA A 88 -3.64 -6.00 6.66
C ALA A 88 -5.10 -6.44 6.56
N ARG A 89 -5.91 -5.76 5.75
CA ARG A 89 -7.32 -6.11 5.51
C ARG A 89 -7.52 -7.34 4.63
N LYS A 90 -6.47 -7.87 3.99
CA LYS A 90 -6.49 -9.08 3.14
C LYS A 90 -7.63 -9.10 2.10
N LYS A 91 -7.93 -7.94 1.51
CA LYS A 91 -8.99 -7.82 0.51
C LYS A 91 -8.55 -8.36 -0.85
N LYS A 92 -9.51 -8.76 -1.69
CA LYS A 92 -9.24 -9.29 -3.03
C LYS A 92 -8.79 -8.21 -4.01
N ILE A 93 -9.18 -6.97 -3.76
CA ILE A 93 -8.90 -5.82 -4.61
C ILE A 93 -8.28 -4.72 -3.76
N ILE A 94 -7.14 -4.19 -4.17
CA ILE A 94 -6.55 -2.98 -3.60
C ILE A 94 -6.54 -1.91 -4.68
N VAL A 95 -7.09 -0.74 -4.35
CA VAL A 95 -7.05 0.47 -5.20
C VAL A 95 -6.08 1.45 -4.58
N LEU A 96 -5.09 1.88 -5.34
CA LEU A 96 -4.03 2.79 -4.93
C LEU A 96 -4.07 4.05 -5.79
N ASP A 97 -4.30 5.20 -5.17
CA ASP A 97 -4.32 6.48 -5.86
C ASP A 97 -2.99 7.22 -5.63
N GLU A 98 -2.17 7.33 -6.70
CA GLU A 98 -0.83 7.92 -6.69
C GLU A 98 0.04 7.47 -5.50
N PRO A 99 0.16 6.14 -5.24
CA PRO A 99 0.71 5.62 -3.99
C PRO A 99 2.20 5.90 -3.79
N THR A 100 2.89 6.35 -4.82
CA THR A 100 4.35 6.50 -4.85
C THR A 100 4.84 7.94 -5.00
N ALA A 101 3.93 8.92 -5.01
CA ALA A 101 4.26 10.33 -5.23
C ALA A 101 5.29 10.92 -4.24
N SER A 102 5.35 10.39 -3.00
CA SER A 102 6.27 10.82 -1.94
C SER A 102 7.33 9.78 -1.59
N ILE A 103 7.58 8.81 -2.47
CA ILE A 103 8.46 7.66 -2.24
C ILE A 103 9.51 7.62 -3.36
N GLY A 104 10.77 7.33 -3.00
CA GLY A 104 11.83 7.15 -4.00
C GLY A 104 11.54 5.97 -4.93
N GLU A 105 11.95 6.08 -6.19
CA GLU A 105 11.59 5.15 -7.27
C GLU A 105 11.91 3.69 -6.96
N GLU A 106 13.10 3.39 -6.45
CA GLU A 106 13.50 2.00 -6.14
C GLU A 106 12.60 1.37 -5.08
N LEU A 107 12.27 2.13 -4.02
CA LEU A 107 11.38 1.67 -2.97
C LEU A 107 9.94 1.53 -3.49
N ALA A 108 9.50 2.45 -4.35
CA ALA A 108 8.19 2.39 -4.99
C ALA A 108 8.01 1.09 -5.79
N ILE A 109 9.00 0.72 -6.61
CA ILE A 109 9.00 -0.55 -7.38
C ILE A 109 8.91 -1.75 -6.44
N LYS A 110 9.71 -1.79 -5.36
CA LYS A 110 9.67 -2.87 -4.36
C LYS A 110 8.29 -3.00 -3.72
N ILE A 111 7.70 -1.88 -3.31
CA ILE A 111 6.37 -1.84 -2.69
C ILE A 111 5.30 -2.38 -3.64
N ILE A 112 5.25 -1.89 -4.87
CA ILE A 112 4.24 -2.33 -5.85
C ILE A 112 4.43 -3.82 -6.18
N THR A 113 5.66 -4.27 -6.34
CA THR A 113 5.96 -5.70 -6.55
C THR A 113 5.46 -6.55 -5.38
N TYR A 114 5.71 -6.11 -4.14
CA TYR A 114 5.24 -6.81 -2.95
C TYR A 114 3.70 -6.86 -2.89
N ILE A 115 3.01 -5.74 -3.15
CA ILE A 115 1.55 -5.69 -3.18
C ILE A 115 0.98 -6.67 -4.22
N ARG A 116 1.54 -6.71 -5.43
CA ARG A 116 1.12 -7.63 -6.50
C ARG A 116 1.27 -9.10 -6.13
N GLN A 117 2.25 -9.44 -5.31
CA GLN A 117 2.45 -10.82 -4.83
C GLN A 117 1.43 -11.24 -3.76
N HIS A 118 0.86 -10.27 -3.03
CA HIS A 118 0.00 -10.53 -1.87
C HIS A 118 -1.47 -10.15 -2.08
N CYS A 119 -1.81 -9.52 -3.21
CA CYS A 119 -3.18 -9.16 -3.53
C CYS A 119 -3.54 -9.64 -4.94
N PRO A 120 -4.67 -10.36 -5.11
CA PRO A 120 -5.09 -10.92 -6.41
C PRO A 120 -5.32 -9.86 -7.48
N THR A 121 -5.84 -8.69 -7.10
CA THR A 121 -6.13 -7.60 -8.05
C THR A 121 -5.65 -6.28 -7.48
N VAL A 122 -4.79 -5.59 -8.22
CA VAL A 122 -4.25 -4.28 -7.84
C VAL A 122 -4.60 -3.27 -8.94
N ILE A 123 -5.27 -2.18 -8.55
CA ILE A 123 -5.61 -1.06 -9.43
C ILE A 123 -4.81 0.14 -8.95
N ILE A 124 -4.04 0.75 -9.84
CA ILE A 124 -3.17 1.88 -9.51
C ILE A 124 -3.44 3.03 -10.47
N THR A 125 -3.68 4.23 -9.93
CA THR A 125 -3.53 5.47 -10.71
C THR A 125 -2.10 5.97 -10.53
N THR A 126 -1.41 6.25 -11.61
CA THR A 126 -0.04 6.77 -11.57
C THR A 126 0.34 7.46 -12.86
N HIS A 127 1.23 8.43 -12.77
CA HIS A 127 1.93 9.03 -13.91
C HIS A 127 3.41 8.61 -13.98
N ASN A 128 3.84 7.70 -13.09
CA ASN A 128 5.22 7.20 -13.09
C ASN A 128 5.38 6.08 -14.12
N PRO A 129 6.19 6.27 -15.19
CA PRO A 129 6.34 5.27 -16.25
C PRO A 129 6.92 3.95 -15.76
N ARG A 130 7.77 3.96 -14.71
CA ARG A 130 8.36 2.74 -14.15
C ARG A 130 7.32 1.88 -13.43
N ILE A 131 6.30 2.49 -12.84
CA ILE A 131 5.19 1.75 -12.25
C ILE A 131 4.27 1.18 -13.33
N LEU A 132 4.06 1.93 -14.42
CA LEU A 132 3.29 1.44 -15.57
C LEU A 132 3.94 0.20 -16.22
N GLU A 133 5.27 0.10 -16.20
CA GLU A 133 5.99 -1.08 -16.68
C GLU A 133 5.68 -2.36 -15.89
N LEU A 134 5.22 -2.24 -14.65
CA LEU A 134 4.82 -3.36 -13.81
C LEU A 134 3.37 -3.81 -14.04
N ALA A 135 2.56 -3.03 -14.77
CA ALA A 135 1.16 -3.37 -14.99
C ALA A 135 1.00 -4.49 -16.03
N ASP A 136 0.03 -5.36 -15.83
CA ASP A 136 -0.39 -6.34 -16.83
C ASP A 136 -1.28 -5.69 -17.89
N HIS A 137 -2.07 -4.69 -17.47
CA HIS A 137 -2.92 -3.87 -18.30
C HIS A 137 -2.85 -2.42 -17.85
N PHE A 138 -2.90 -1.46 -18.77
CA PHE A 138 -3.09 -0.07 -18.40
C PHE A 138 -4.18 0.60 -19.26
N PHE A 139 -4.85 1.55 -18.64
CA PHE A 139 -5.86 2.38 -19.29
C PHE A 139 -5.33 3.81 -19.39
N ASP A 140 -5.17 4.29 -20.60
CA ASP A 140 -4.86 5.70 -20.83
C ASP A 140 -6.15 6.51 -20.85
N GLY A 141 -6.34 7.33 -19.81
CA GLY A 141 -7.52 8.17 -19.64
C GLY A 141 -7.69 9.23 -20.75
N MET A 142 -6.61 9.63 -21.43
CA MET A 142 -6.67 10.61 -22.50
C MET A 142 -7.12 9.98 -23.83
N SER A 143 -6.55 8.84 -24.20
CA SER A 143 -6.92 8.11 -25.41
C SER A 143 -8.17 7.25 -25.24
N LYS A 144 -8.62 7.04 -23.98
CA LYS A 144 -9.72 6.12 -23.62
C LYS A 144 -9.51 4.70 -24.14
N SER A 145 -8.25 4.28 -24.25
CA SER A 145 -7.86 2.96 -24.73
C SER A 145 -7.29 2.12 -23.59
N CYS A 146 -7.57 0.82 -23.63
CA CYS A 146 -6.93 -0.17 -22.76
C CYS A 146 -5.81 -0.83 -23.56
N VAL A 147 -4.60 -0.85 -23.02
CA VAL A 147 -3.43 -1.47 -23.65
C VAL A 147 -2.94 -2.61 -22.75
N ILE A 148 -2.67 -3.76 -23.38
CA ILE A 148 -2.05 -4.91 -22.70
C ILE A 148 -0.55 -4.63 -22.63
N ALA A 149 0.03 -4.73 -21.45
CA ALA A 149 1.47 -4.52 -21.27
C ALA A 149 2.24 -5.59 -22.10
N GLY A 150 3.00 -5.15 -23.07
CA GLY A 150 3.80 -6.01 -23.94
C GLY A 150 3.46 -5.96 -25.43
N GLU A 151 2.28 -5.47 -25.83
CA GLU A 151 1.89 -5.43 -27.26
C GLU A 151 2.10 -4.07 -27.96
N GLY A 152 2.59 -3.04 -27.27
CA GLY A 152 2.61 -1.66 -27.79
C GLY A 152 3.97 -0.97 -27.85
N ARG A 153 5.12 -1.68 -27.83
CA ARG A 153 6.45 -1.03 -27.78
C ARG A 153 7.25 -1.04 -29.07
N ASP A 154 6.64 -1.44 -30.20
CA ASP A 154 7.26 -1.32 -31.53
C ASP A 154 6.42 -0.37 -32.40
N GLN A 155 6.56 0.95 -32.18
CA GLN A 155 6.42 1.99 -33.19
C GLN A 155 7.03 3.30 -32.73
#